data_0284c5894b0026911d73c3a418724b91
#
_entry.id   0284c5894b0026911d73c3a418724b91
#
_cell.length_a   1.000
_cell.length_b   1.000
_cell.length_c   1.000
_cell.angle_alpha   90.00
_cell.angle_beta   90.00
_cell.angle_gamma   90.00
#
_symmetry.space_group_name_H-M   'P 1'
#
loop_
_entity.id
_entity.type
_entity.pdbx_description
1 polymer ?
#
loop_
_entity_poly.entity_id
_entity_poly.type
_entity_poly.pdbx_seq_one_letter_code
_entity_poly.pdbx_strand_id
1 'polypeptide(L)'
;SLTIHVIPHLKDNKFHVVHPRYTGKYRYFRYLSPDWSRGNMAELYTFNAADDTLKHKRLMGNFHVRPWCGPENLFDGNVLSFYDSHDVYGVWYGWELEQPENVARIVFLPRNDDNFIREGEEYELFYWNHGTWMSLGRKTGNFEAVLKYDNVPAQALFRLHNRTKGSEERIFTYEDGKQIWW
;
A
#
# COMPACT_ATOMS: atom_id res chain seq x y z
N SER A 1 -14.83 22.07 -6.68
CA SER A 1 -13.92 21.17 -5.91
C SER A 1 -12.48 21.62 -6.09
N LEU A 2 -11.66 21.49 -5.05
CA LEU A 2 -10.23 21.79 -5.07
C LEU A 2 -9.45 20.48 -5.09
N THR A 3 -8.49 20.35 -6.01
CA THR A 3 -7.53 19.23 -5.99
C THR A 3 -6.39 19.56 -5.03
N ILE A 4 -6.32 18.87 -3.90
CA ILE A 4 -5.30 19.12 -2.86
C ILE A 4 -4.00 18.36 -3.13
N HIS A 5 -4.06 17.26 -3.86
CA HIS A 5 -2.90 16.47 -4.26
C HIS A 5 -3.22 15.60 -5.46
N VAL A 6 -2.18 15.31 -6.28
CA VAL A 6 -2.24 14.31 -7.36
C VAL A 6 -1.22 13.24 -7.04
N ILE A 7 -1.68 11.99 -6.89
CA ILE A 7 -0.83 10.84 -6.66
C ILE A 7 -0.25 10.41 -8.02
N PRO A 8 1.07 10.36 -8.18
CA PRO A 8 1.68 9.86 -9.42
C PRO A 8 1.43 8.36 -9.57
N HIS A 9 1.71 7.81 -10.75
CA HIS A 9 1.63 6.37 -10.97
C HIS A 9 2.52 5.63 -9.96
N LEU A 10 1.89 4.77 -9.15
CA LEU A 10 2.57 3.99 -8.11
C LEU A 10 3.10 2.69 -8.72
N LYS A 11 4.32 2.33 -8.34
CA LYS A 11 4.96 1.08 -8.76
C LYS A 11 5.10 0.08 -7.61
N ASP A 12 4.93 0.53 -6.38
CA ASP A 12 5.26 -0.23 -5.18
C ASP A 12 4.02 -0.51 -4.32
N ASN A 13 3.88 -1.74 -3.88
CA ASN A 13 2.90 -2.14 -2.88
C ASN A 13 3.46 -1.91 -1.48
N LYS A 14 3.32 -0.68 -0.98
CA LYS A 14 3.74 -0.27 0.36
C LYS A 14 2.85 0.84 0.88
N PHE A 15 3.00 1.19 2.15
CA PHE A 15 2.39 2.41 2.66
C PHE A 15 3.04 3.64 2.02
N HIS A 16 2.20 4.49 1.45
CA HIS A 16 2.58 5.76 0.86
C HIS A 16 2.15 6.90 1.76
N VAL A 17 3.01 7.90 1.88
CA VAL A 17 2.75 9.11 2.66
C VAL A 17 2.66 10.29 1.71
N VAL A 18 1.59 11.06 1.83
CA VAL A 18 1.33 12.27 1.05
C VAL A 18 1.13 13.43 1.98
N HIS A 19 1.78 14.54 1.68
CA HIS A 19 1.54 15.83 2.31
C HIS A 19 0.80 16.73 1.30
N PRO A 20 -0.50 17.02 1.53
CA PRO A 20 -1.26 17.87 0.62
C PRO A 20 -0.61 19.25 0.47
N ARG A 21 -0.61 19.77 -0.77
CA ARG A 21 -0.01 21.10 -1.06
C ARG A 21 -0.86 22.25 -0.56
N TYR A 22 -2.18 22.04 -0.46
CA TYR A 22 -3.11 23.06 -0.04
C TYR A 22 -3.59 22.81 1.37
N THR A 23 -3.35 23.79 2.24
CA THR A 23 -3.74 23.78 3.64
C THR A 23 -5.00 24.62 3.81
N GLY A 24 -6.08 23.98 4.15
CA GLY A 24 -7.35 24.60 4.46
C GLY A 24 -8.18 23.65 5.29
N LYS A 25 -9.17 24.19 6.01
CA LYS A 25 -10.10 23.35 6.76
C LYS A 25 -11.25 22.94 5.84
N TYR A 26 -11.34 21.65 5.55
CA TYR A 26 -12.40 21.07 4.74
C TYR A 26 -13.10 19.98 5.53
N ARG A 27 -14.39 19.83 5.28
CA ARG A 27 -15.21 18.78 5.89
C ARG A 27 -15.35 17.55 5.01
N TYR A 28 -15.24 17.74 3.68
CA TYR A 28 -15.46 16.69 2.70
C TYR A 28 -14.20 16.46 1.87
N PHE A 29 -13.78 15.22 1.80
CA PHE A 29 -12.64 14.79 0.99
C PHE A 29 -13.07 13.73 0.00
N ARG A 30 -12.40 13.67 -1.13
CA ARG A 30 -12.67 12.70 -2.16
C ARG A 30 -11.36 12.22 -2.80
N TYR A 31 -11.24 10.93 -2.95
CA TYR A 31 -10.31 10.31 -3.88
C TYR A 31 -11.03 10.06 -5.20
N LEU A 32 -10.42 10.49 -6.31
CA LEU A 32 -10.84 10.15 -7.66
C LEU A 32 -9.81 9.20 -8.24
N SER A 33 -10.26 8.00 -8.53
CA SER A 33 -9.42 6.96 -9.09
C SER A 33 -9.08 7.25 -10.55
N PRO A 34 -7.89 6.91 -11.04
CA PRO A 34 -7.63 6.84 -12.47
C PRO A 34 -8.57 5.86 -13.15
N ASP A 35 -8.88 6.10 -14.41
CA ASP A 35 -9.61 5.13 -15.21
C ASP A 35 -8.84 3.81 -15.27
N TRP A 36 -9.56 2.70 -15.33
CA TRP A 36 -9.08 1.32 -15.32
C TRP A 36 -8.51 0.79 -14.00
N SER A 37 -8.39 1.62 -12.96
CA SER A 37 -7.81 1.19 -11.68
C SER A 37 -8.83 0.65 -10.66
N ARG A 38 -10.14 0.76 -10.91
CA ARG A 38 -11.22 0.33 -10.03
C ARG A 38 -11.19 0.91 -8.61
N GLY A 39 -10.34 1.90 -8.35
CA GLY A 39 -10.16 2.50 -7.04
C GLY A 39 -9.44 1.62 -6.01
N ASN A 40 -8.78 0.56 -6.46
CA ASN A 40 -8.14 -0.46 -5.61
C ASN A 40 -7.24 0.15 -4.53
N MET A 41 -7.67 0.03 -3.27
CA MET A 41 -6.93 0.50 -2.11
C MET A 41 -7.27 -0.35 -0.89
N ALA A 42 -6.25 -0.72 -0.11
CA ALA A 42 -6.43 -1.51 1.10
C ALA A 42 -6.68 -0.62 2.32
N GLU A 43 -5.88 0.44 2.50
CA GLU A 43 -5.97 1.30 3.68
C GLU A 43 -5.85 2.78 3.33
N LEU A 44 -6.55 3.62 4.08
CA LEU A 44 -6.51 5.08 3.96
C LEU A 44 -6.63 5.76 5.32
N TYR A 45 -5.62 6.52 5.69
CA TYR A 45 -5.59 7.29 6.93
C TYR A 45 -5.35 8.77 6.65
N THR A 46 -6.04 9.62 7.38
CA THR A 46 -5.84 11.08 7.32
C THR A 46 -5.48 11.61 8.71
N PHE A 47 -4.55 12.55 8.75
CA PHE A 47 -4.00 13.12 9.98
C PHE A 47 -4.02 14.64 9.92
N ASN A 48 -4.24 15.28 11.08
CA ASN A 48 -4.08 16.73 11.25
C ASN A 48 -2.61 17.11 11.43
N ALA A 49 -2.35 18.40 11.65
CA ALA A 49 -0.98 18.91 11.87
C ALA A 49 -0.37 18.48 13.23
N ALA A 50 -1.19 18.05 14.18
CA ALA A 50 -0.74 17.49 15.47
C ALA A 50 -0.50 15.98 15.41
N ASP A 51 -0.64 15.39 14.21
CA ASP A 51 -0.53 13.95 13.94
C ASP A 51 -1.65 13.10 14.55
N ASP A 52 -2.77 13.72 14.91
CA ASP A 52 -3.97 12.98 15.32
C ASP A 52 -4.70 12.43 14.10
N THR A 53 -5.14 11.17 14.21
CA THR A 53 -5.97 10.54 13.16
C THR A 53 -7.33 11.20 13.09
N LEU A 54 -7.71 11.65 11.89
CA LEU A 54 -9.02 12.23 11.61
C LEU A 54 -10.02 11.13 11.27
N LYS A 55 -11.01 10.94 12.13
CA LYS A 55 -12.06 9.95 11.93
C LYS A 55 -13.12 10.46 10.97
N HIS A 56 -13.54 9.61 10.06
CA HIS A 56 -14.67 9.90 9.20
C HIS A 56 -16.00 9.66 9.93
N LYS A 57 -16.98 10.51 9.64
CA LYS A 57 -18.36 10.38 10.09
C LYS A 57 -19.21 9.56 9.13
N ARG A 58 -18.97 9.73 7.84
CA ARG A 58 -19.74 9.10 6.77
C ARG A 58 -18.85 8.87 5.55
N LEU A 59 -19.06 7.74 4.89
CA LEU A 59 -18.46 7.42 3.60
C LEU A 59 -19.43 7.79 2.47
N MET A 60 -18.90 8.22 1.34
CA MET A 60 -19.64 8.67 0.16
C MET A 60 -18.96 8.13 -1.09
N GLY A 61 -19.70 7.86 -2.13
CA GLY A 61 -19.14 7.41 -3.40
C GLY A 61 -20.16 6.74 -4.31
N ASN A 62 -19.69 6.31 -5.47
CA ASN A 62 -20.44 5.46 -6.37
C ASN A 62 -20.09 3.98 -6.08
N PHE A 63 -20.62 3.44 -4.99
CA PHE A 63 -20.26 2.14 -4.47
C PHE A 63 -20.91 0.97 -5.22
N HIS A 64 -20.53 0.78 -6.47
CA HIS A 64 -20.86 -0.41 -7.22
C HIS A 64 -19.75 -1.45 -7.02
N VAL A 65 -19.81 -2.16 -5.89
CA VAL A 65 -18.73 -3.01 -5.37
C VAL A 65 -19.20 -4.46 -5.16
N ARG A 66 -18.24 -5.37 -5.10
CA ARG A 66 -18.50 -6.75 -4.64
C ARG A 66 -18.83 -6.75 -3.14
N PRO A 67 -19.60 -7.73 -2.64
CA PRO A 67 -20.07 -7.75 -1.25
C PRO A 67 -18.97 -7.63 -0.18
N TRP A 68 -17.74 -8.03 -0.47
CA TRP A 68 -16.60 -8.00 0.47
C TRP A 68 -15.53 -6.96 0.10
N CYS A 69 -15.82 -6.05 -0.81
CA CYS A 69 -14.88 -5.03 -1.29
C CYS A 69 -15.43 -3.61 -1.10
N GLY A 70 -16.16 -3.38 -0.01
CA GLY A 70 -16.81 -2.12 0.29
C GLY A 70 -15.87 -1.01 0.77
N PRO A 71 -16.38 0.22 0.87
CA PRO A 71 -15.58 1.38 1.29
C PRO A 71 -15.15 1.32 2.77
N GLU A 72 -15.79 0.53 3.60
CA GLU A 72 -15.42 0.27 4.99
C GLU A 72 -14.03 -0.37 5.12
N ASN A 73 -13.63 -1.17 4.14
CA ASN A 73 -12.32 -1.81 4.10
C ASN A 73 -11.14 -0.81 4.00
N LEU A 74 -11.41 0.43 3.60
CA LEU A 74 -10.38 1.48 3.55
C LEU A 74 -9.90 1.93 4.94
N PHE A 75 -10.63 1.56 6.01
CA PHE A 75 -10.44 2.12 7.35
C PHE A 75 -10.50 1.06 8.45
N ASP A 76 -10.44 -0.22 8.10
CA ASP A 76 -10.65 -1.33 9.05
C ASP A 76 -9.36 -1.82 9.71
N GLY A 77 -8.19 -1.33 9.27
CA GLY A 77 -6.88 -1.73 9.76
C GLY A 77 -6.44 -3.12 9.31
N ASN A 78 -7.16 -3.72 8.37
CA ASN A 78 -6.83 -5.02 7.81
C ASN A 78 -6.23 -4.87 6.40
N VAL A 79 -4.92 -4.89 6.32
CA VAL A 79 -4.17 -4.70 5.06
C VAL A 79 -4.50 -5.71 3.94
N LEU A 80 -5.26 -6.76 4.23
CA LEU A 80 -5.70 -7.77 3.27
C LEU A 80 -7.12 -7.54 2.75
N SER A 81 -7.92 -6.71 3.42
CA SER A 81 -9.17 -6.21 2.87
C SER A 81 -8.90 -5.02 1.96
N PHE A 82 -9.78 -4.74 1.03
CA PHE A 82 -9.61 -3.64 0.10
C PHE A 82 -10.94 -3.18 -0.52
N TYR A 83 -10.95 -1.95 -0.97
CA TYR A 83 -11.98 -1.45 -1.87
C TYR A 83 -11.71 -1.89 -3.30
N ASP A 84 -12.73 -2.37 -4.02
CA ASP A 84 -12.65 -2.73 -5.44
C ASP A 84 -14.01 -2.52 -6.13
N SER A 85 -14.09 -1.54 -7.02
CA SER A 85 -15.32 -1.28 -7.79
C SER A 85 -15.48 -2.25 -8.95
N HIS A 86 -16.73 -2.56 -9.31
CA HIS A 86 -17.05 -3.18 -10.59
C HIS A 86 -16.80 -2.21 -11.76
N ASP A 87 -16.93 -0.91 -11.53
CA ASP A 87 -16.72 0.11 -12.53
C ASP A 87 -15.22 0.35 -12.74
N VAL A 88 -14.86 0.72 -13.97
CA VAL A 88 -13.48 1.03 -14.36
C VAL A 88 -13.29 2.50 -14.74
N TYR A 89 -14.39 3.27 -14.82
CA TYR A 89 -14.39 4.70 -15.17
C TYR A 89 -15.08 5.50 -14.10
N GLY A 90 -14.54 6.68 -13.82
CA GLY A 90 -15.15 7.66 -12.93
C GLY A 90 -15.35 7.16 -11.50
N VAL A 91 -14.59 6.17 -11.08
CA VAL A 91 -14.66 5.60 -9.73
C VAL A 91 -14.14 6.61 -8.72
N TRP A 92 -14.94 6.87 -7.71
CA TRP A 92 -14.54 7.74 -6.62
C TRP A 92 -15.16 7.29 -5.30
N TYR A 93 -14.47 7.58 -4.22
CA TYR A 93 -15.00 7.51 -2.87
C TYR A 93 -14.50 8.70 -2.06
N GLY A 94 -15.25 9.04 -1.05
CA GLY A 94 -14.93 10.16 -0.19
C GLY A 94 -15.43 9.95 1.22
N TRP A 95 -15.03 10.83 2.09
CA TRP A 95 -15.41 10.81 3.49
C TRP A 95 -15.73 12.21 4.00
N GLU A 96 -16.68 12.24 4.91
CA GLU A 96 -17.07 13.42 5.65
C GLU A 96 -16.45 13.36 7.04
N LEU A 97 -15.77 14.40 7.47
CA LEU A 97 -15.29 14.57 8.83
C LEU A 97 -16.37 15.13 9.74
N GLU A 98 -16.26 14.95 11.06
CA GLU A 98 -17.20 15.53 12.04
C GLU A 98 -17.28 17.06 11.91
N GLN A 99 -16.13 17.71 11.71
CA GLN A 99 -16.01 19.15 11.50
C GLN A 99 -14.96 19.43 10.41
N PRO A 100 -14.92 20.65 9.87
CA PRO A 100 -13.86 21.04 8.94
C PRO A 100 -12.48 20.97 9.60
N GLU A 101 -11.58 20.18 9.03
CA GLU A 101 -10.21 19.98 9.51
C GLU A 101 -9.18 20.23 8.41
N ASN A 102 -7.98 20.55 8.82
CA ASN A 102 -6.82 20.58 7.94
C ASN A 102 -6.17 19.20 7.90
N VAL A 103 -6.25 18.54 6.75
CA VAL A 103 -5.52 17.30 6.51
C VAL A 103 -4.09 17.64 6.15
N ALA A 104 -3.17 17.40 7.08
CA ALA A 104 -1.75 17.68 6.92
C ALA A 104 -0.98 16.50 6.32
N ARG A 105 -1.46 15.27 6.57
CA ARG A 105 -0.83 14.03 6.09
C ARG A 105 -1.89 13.00 5.72
N ILE A 106 -1.67 12.32 4.61
CA ILE A 106 -2.48 11.17 4.16
C ILE A 106 -1.54 9.98 4.06
N VAL A 107 -1.94 8.86 4.65
CA VAL A 107 -1.23 7.58 4.53
C VAL A 107 -2.18 6.59 3.89
N PHE A 108 -1.72 5.90 2.87
CA PHE A 108 -2.55 4.90 2.20
C PHE A 108 -1.72 3.70 1.73
N LEU A 109 -2.40 2.56 1.61
CA LEU A 109 -1.85 1.32 1.08
C LEU A 109 -2.68 0.90 -0.14
N PRO A 110 -2.10 0.78 -1.34
CA PRO A 110 -2.76 0.16 -2.47
C PRO A 110 -3.14 -1.30 -2.15
N ARG A 111 -4.10 -1.86 -2.86
CA ARG A 111 -4.34 -3.29 -2.83
C ARG A 111 -3.05 -4.04 -3.13
N ASN A 112 -2.71 -5.02 -2.32
CA ASN A 112 -1.40 -5.67 -2.34
C ASN A 112 -1.48 -7.21 -2.44
N ASP A 113 -2.63 -7.81 -2.15
CA ASP A 113 -2.83 -9.27 -2.13
C ASP A 113 -1.77 -10.01 -1.27
N ASP A 114 -1.35 -9.38 -0.16
CA ASP A 114 -0.27 -9.82 0.75
C ASP A 114 1.16 -9.85 0.13
N ASN A 115 1.36 -9.16 -0.97
CA ASN A 115 2.64 -9.09 -1.68
C ASN A 115 3.45 -7.84 -1.29
N PHE A 116 3.72 -7.64 0.00
CA PHE A 116 4.55 -6.53 0.48
C PHE A 116 5.28 -6.88 1.77
N ILE A 117 6.35 -6.15 2.07
CA ILE A 117 7.10 -6.29 3.31
C ILE A 117 6.35 -5.60 4.43
N ARG A 118 6.04 -6.32 5.51
CA ARG A 118 5.35 -5.79 6.67
C ARG A 118 6.32 -5.31 7.73
N GLU A 119 6.01 -4.16 8.30
CA GLU A 119 6.78 -3.61 9.43
C GLU A 119 6.77 -4.59 10.62
N GLY A 120 7.95 -4.80 11.22
CA GLY A 120 8.12 -5.67 12.40
C GLY A 120 8.22 -7.17 12.10
N GLU A 121 7.91 -7.62 10.89
CA GLU A 121 8.08 -9.03 10.51
C GLU A 121 9.52 -9.33 10.10
N GLU A 122 10.03 -10.52 10.44
CA GLU A 122 11.36 -10.98 10.07
C GLU A 122 11.35 -11.72 8.75
N TYR A 123 12.27 -11.35 7.87
CA TYR A 123 12.47 -11.96 6.57
C TYR A 123 13.89 -12.46 6.41
N GLU A 124 14.08 -13.56 5.65
CA GLU A 124 15.39 -14.10 5.29
C GLU A 124 15.46 -14.27 3.78
N LEU A 125 16.49 -13.65 3.16
CA LEU A 125 16.76 -13.76 1.74
C LEU A 125 17.72 -14.91 1.48
N PHE A 126 17.41 -15.73 0.50
CA PHE A 126 18.25 -16.81 0.01
C PHE A 126 18.55 -16.63 -1.48
N TYR A 127 19.66 -17.18 -1.91
CA TYR A 127 19.98 -17.37 -3.32
C TYR A 127 20.29 -18.84 -3.61
N TRP A 128 20.01 -19.26 -4.83
CA TRP A 128 20.33 -20.61 -5.28
C TRP A 128 21.79 -20.73 -5.66
N ASN A 129 22.49 -21.68 -5.07
CA ASN A 129 23.89 -21.96 -5.32
C ASN A 129 24.13 -23.47 -5.48
N HIS A 130 24.31 -23.90 -6.74
CA HIS A 130 24.69 -25.28 -7.09
C HIS A 130 23.93 -26.39 -6.31
N GLY A 131 22.62 -26.32 -6.29
CA GLY A 131 21.78 -27.36 -5.69
C GLY A 131 21.30 -27.09 -4.26
N THR A 132 21.64 -25.93 -3.68
CA THR A 132 21.18 -25.56 -2.33
C THR A 132 20.85 -24.07 -2.21
N TRP A 133 19.96 -23.73 -1.29
CA TRP A 133 19.66 -22.36 -0.92
C TRP A 133 20.65 -21.86 0.13
N MET A 134 21.36 -20.78 -0.20
CA MET A 134 22.31 -20.11 0.70
C MET A 134 21.69 -18.85 1.26
N SER A 135 21.73 -18.67 2.58
CA SER A 135 21.21 -17.48 3.25
C SER A 135 22.10 -16.26 3.00
N LEU A 136 21.47 -15.14 2.70
CA LEU A 136 22.07 -13.80 2.65
C LEU A 136 21.78 -12.99 3.93
N GLY A 137 21.17 -13.65 4.92
CA GLY A 137 20.87 -13.06 6.22
C GLY A 137 19.41 -12.64 6.39
N ARG A 138 19.13 -12.21 7.61
CA ARG A 138 17.79 -11.81 8.06
C ARG A 138 17.70 -10.31 8.21
N LYS A 139 16.52 -9.78 7.93
CA LYS A 139 16.18 -8.37 8.15
C LYS A 139 14.74 -8.23 8.61
N THR A 140 14.50 -7.24 9.44
CA THR A 140 13.16 -6.87 9.89
C THR A 140 12.57 -5.84 8.94
N GLY A 141 11.33 -6.06 8.54
CA GLY A 141 10.58 -5.11 7.72
C GLY A 141 10.39 -3.78 8.44
N ASN A 142 10.43 -2.71 7.68
CA ASN A 142 10.17 -1.35 8.14
C ASN A 142 8.93 -0.76 7.45
N PHE A 143 8.54 0.44 7.87
CA PHE A 143 7.40 1.17 7.29
C PHE A 143 7.55 1.41 5.77
N GLU A 144 8.78 1.55 5.27
CA GLU A 144 9.03 1.73 3.83
C GLU A 144 8.74 0.47 3.01
N ALA A 145 8.54 -0.68 3.66
CA ALA A 145 8.32 -1.98 3.06
C ALA A 145 9.43 -2.40 2.08
N VAL A 146 10.67 -2.02 2.39
CA VAL A 146 11.86 -2.30 1.57
C VAL A 146 12.92 -3.01 2.39
N LEU A 147 13.39 -4.15 1.89
CA LEU A 147 14.56 -4.86 2.41
C LEU A 147 15.74 -4.63 1.46
N LYS A 148 16.86 -4.15 1.98
CA LYS A 148 18.08 -3.89 1.21
C LYS A 148 19.16 -4.89 1.60
N TYR A 149 19.70 -5.60 0.63
CA TYR A 149 20.79 -6.55 0.81
C TYR A 149 21.97 -6.13 -0.06
N ASP A 150 23.15 -6.08 0.55
CA ASP A 150 24.40 -5.74 -0.12
C ASP A 150 25.17 -7.03 -0.46
N ASN A 151 26.08 -6.94 -1.43
CA ASN A 151 26.94 -8.06 -1.85
C ASN A 151 26.17 -9.32 -2.27
N VAL A 152 25.05 -9.15 -2.92
CA VAL A 152 24.25 -10.25 -3.47
C VAL A 152 24.89 -10.78 -4.76
N PRO A 153 24.84 -12.11 -5.02
CA PRO A 153 25.34 -12.67 -6.27
C PRO A 153 24.61 -12.11 -7.49
N ALA A 154 25.35 -11.73 -8.52
CA ALA A 154 24.76 -11.32 -9.78
C ALA A 154 24.10 -12.52 -10.49
N GLN A 155 22.99 -12.26 -11.20
CA GLN A 155 22.26 -13.25 -12.02
C GLN A 155 21.82 -14.51 -11.23
N ALA A 156 21.60 -14.38 -9.93
CA ALA A 156 21.15 -15.47 -9.10
C ALA A 156 19.61 -15.56 -9.09
N LEU A 157 19.14 -16.78 -8.82
CA LEU A 157 17.76 -17.02 -8.44
C LEU A 157 17.64 -16.76 -6.95
N PHE A 158 16.68 -15.92 -6.54
CA PHE A 158 16.45 -15.53 -5.16
C PHE A 158 15.12 -16.06 -4.65
N ARG A 159 15.05 -16.26 -3.34
CA ARG A 159 13.85 -16.61 -2.59
C ARG A 159 13.82 -15.81 -1.29
N LEU A 160 12.72 -15.16 -1.03
CA LEU A 160 12.47 -14.49 0.24
C LEU A 160 11.55 -15.38 1.10
N HIS A 161 11.90 -15.55 2.36
CA HIS A 161 11.11 -16.29 3.33
C HIS A 161 10.68 -15.36 4.47
N ASN A 162 9.37 -15.27 4.70
CA ASN A 162 8.83 -14.59 5.86
C ASN A 162 8.89 -15.53 7.07
N ARG A 163 9.81 -15.27 7.98
CA ARG A 163 10.05 -16.12 9.13
C ARG A 163 9.02 -15.94 10.25
N THR A 164 8.39 -14.79 10.32
CA THR A 164 7.34 -14.51 11.31
C THR A 164 6.08 -15.32 11.01
N LYS A 165 5.68 -15.38 9.74
CA LYS A 165 4.50 -16.12 9.29
C LYS A 165 4.80 -17.57 8.88
N GLY A 166 6.05 -17.89 8.62
CA GLY A 166 6.45 -19.16 8.05
C GLY A 166 6.06 -19.35 6.58
N SER A 167 5.83 -18.25 5.86
CA SER A 167 5.47 -18.28 4.45
C SER A 167 6.67 -18.08 3.54
N GLU A 168 6.60 -18.70 2.35
CA GLU A 168 7.56 -18.50 1.28
C GLU A 168 6.99 -17.49 0.29
N GLU A 169 7.79 -16.46 -0.01
CA GLU A 169 7.49 -15.56 -1.10
C GLU A 169 7.90 -16.19 -2.43
N ARG A 170 7.37 -15.65 -3.53
CA ARG A 170 7.71 -16.15 -4.86
C ARG A 170 9.19 -16.00 -5.16
N ILE A 171 9.70 -16.91 -6.00
CA ILE A 171 11.07 -16.88 -6.49
C ILE A 171 11.23 -15.74 -7.51
N PHE A 172 12.37 -15.08 -7.50
CA PHE A 172 12.64 -13.94 -8.40
C PHE A 172 14.09 -13.87 -8.84
N THR A 173 14.32 -13.15 -9.93
CA THR A 173 15.66 -12.74 -10.40
C THR A 173 15.74 -11.22 -10.46
N TYR A 174 16.95 -10.69 -10.58
CA TYR A 174 17.18 -9.29 -10.94
C TYR A 174 17.83 -9.24 -12.31
N GLU A 175 17.17 -8.54 -13.24
CA GLU A 175 17.67 -8.30 -14.59
C GLU A 175 17.62 -6.80 -14.87
N ASP A 176 18.76 -6.21 -15.22
CA ASP A 176 18.90 -4.77 -15.46
C ASP A 176 18.32 -3.88 -14.35
N GLY A 177 18.51 -4.27 -13.08
CA GLY A 177 18.01 -3.55 -11.90
C GLY A 177 16.51 -3.69 -11.66
N LYS A 178 15.81 -4.57 -12.40
CA LYS A 178 14.40 -4.89 -12.20
C LYS A 178 14.24 -6.26 -11.57
N GLN A 179 13.32 -6.35 -10.62
CA GLN A 179 12.91 -7.61 -10.01
C GLN A 179 11.90 -8.31 -10.93
N ILE A 180 12.21 -9.56 -11.31
CA ILE A 180 11.35 -10.40 -12.15
C ILE A 180 10.92 -11.59 -11.32
N TRP A 181 9.60 -11.75 -11.17
CA TRP A 181 8.96 -12.82 -10.41
C TRP A 181 8.64 -14.01 -11.31
N TRP A 182 8.87 -15.25 -10.80
CA TRP A 182 8.63 -16.52 -11.48
C TRP A 182 7.51 -17.33 -10.84
#